data_3d83c976af865524ebc788ddd6a12cbc
#
_entry.id   3d83c976af865524ebc788ddd6a12cbc
#
_cell.length_a   1.000
_cell.length_b   1.000
_cell.length_c   1.000
_cell.angle_alpha   90.00
_cell.angle_beta   90.00
_cell.angle_gamma   90.00
#
_symmetry.space_group_name_H-M   'P 1'
#
loop_
_entity.id
_entity.type
_entity.pdbx_description
1 polymer ?
#
loop_
_entity_poly.entity_id
_entity_poly.type
_entity_poly.pdbx_seq_one_letter_code
_entity_poly.pdbx_strand_id
1 'polypeptide(L)'
;MGWLNYRLLVTALGIFSVLIPKTMTPPPELALSPQSSSKTSQCGCSSNPSAAAPTNQKILDRIAKHPCYSEEAHHHYARMHVAVAPACNIQCNYCNRKYDCANESRPGVVSELLTPEEAAHKVLVIAGKIPQLTVLGIAGPGDPLANPEKTFRTFELIAEKAPDIKLCLSTNGLMLPDYVDRIKALKVDHVTITINMVDPEIGTKIYPWVHYRRKRYRGLEAARILHERQMEGLQALQEADILCKVNSVMIPGINDRHLVEVDQEIRKRGAFLHNIMPLISAPEHGTYFGLTGQRGPTPKELKQLQDQCADSNMKMMRHCRQCRADAVGLLGEDRSQEFTKDKFMAMTPQYDPQLRQEVHAGIEKAKEEINLAKAQVSPSRQVKDSPKILVAVATKGGGLVNQHFGHAKEFQVFEVDANGAKFVGHRKVDQYCQSGYGEDATLEHVIKAIADCTAILVSKVGECPKAELREAGLHVVEAYDVIEKVARQFYDQHFAQEVAL
;
A
#
# COMPACT_ATOMS: atom_id res chain seq x y z
N MET A 1 21.77 -35.76 39.49
CA MET A 1 23.20 -35.67 39.80
C MET A 1 23.86 -35.16 38.52
N GLY A 2 24.39 -33.98 38.32
CA GLY A 2 24.96 -32.96 39.08
C GLY A 2 24.84 -31.64 38.37
N TRP A 3 24.62 -30.63 39.14
CA TRP A 3 24.62 -29.22 38.80
C TRP A 3 26.02 -28.71 38.73
N LEU A 4 26.39 -27.86 37.75
CA LEU A 4 27.51 -26.98 37.84
C LEU A 4 27.13 -25.55 37.46
N ASN A 5 27.18 -24.73 38.47
CA ASN A 5 27.12 -23.26 38.46
C ASN A 5 28.35 -22.67 37.75
N TYR A 6 28.14 -21.59 36.98
CA TYR A 6 29.20 -20.61 36.78
C TYR A 6 28.76 -19.24 37.27
N ARG A 7 29.47 -18.76 38.28
CA ARG A 7 29.35 -17.45 38.91
C ARG A 7 30.06 -16.36 38.06
N LEU A 8 29.44 -15.18 38.13
CA LEU A 8 30.00 -13.88 37.75
C LEU A 8 31.45 -13.66 38.22
N LEU A 9 32.24 -12.98 37.38
CA LEU A 9 33.35 -12.15 37.81
C LEU A 9 33.27 -10.80 37.11
N VAL A 10 32.98 -9.77 37.92
CA VAL A 10 33.12 -8.35 37.59
C VAL A 10 34.55 -7.96 37.99
N THR A 11 35.32 -7.38 37.08
CA THR A 11 36.44 -6.53 37.46
C THR A 11 36.63 -5.36 36.50
N ALA A 12 36.91 -4.26 37.11
CA ALA A 12 36.87 -2.88 36.69
C ALA A 12 38.12 -2.42 35.91
N LEU A 13 37.92 -1.25 35.28
CA LEU A 13 38.91 -0.19 34.99
C LEU A 13 39.88 -0.39 33.81
N GLY A 14 39.74 0.51 32.82
CA GLY A 14 40.76 0.78 31.81
C GLY A 14 40.36 1.97 30.94
N ILE A 15 40.61 3.18 31.42
CA ILE A 15 40.51 4.45 30.71
C ILE A 15 41.54 4.48 29.60
N PHE A 16 41.14 4.61 28.33
CA PHE A 16 42.05 5.05 27.26
C PHE A 16 41.52 6.35 26.66
N SER A 17 42.19 7.43 27.00
CA SER A 17 42.12 8.72 26.31
C SER A 17 42.78 8.60 24.94
N VAL A 18 42.03 8.87 23.86
CA VAL A 18 42.64 9.06 22.53
C VAL A 18 42.59 10.56 22.22
N LEU A 19 43.76 11.13 22.05
CA LEU A 19 44.05 12.50 21.62
C LEU A 19 43.48 12.77 20.24
N ILE A 20 42.73 13.86 20.13
CA ILE A 20 42.25 14.45 18.86
C ILE A 20 43.30 15.48 18.40
N PRO A 21 43.88 15.41 17.20
CA PRO A 21 44.63 16.53 16.66
C PRO A 21 43.67 17.61 16.09
N LYS A 22 43.85 18.84 16.55
CA LYS A 22 43.29 20.05 15.96
C LYS A 22 44.04 20.40 14.65
N THR A 23 43.29 21.05 13.75
CA THR A 23 43.66 21.87 12.60
C THR A 23 43.66 21.18 11.24
N MET A 24 42.59 21.49 10.51
CA MET A 24 42.71 21.73 9.06
C MET A 24 41.74 22.90 8.68
N THR A 25 42.33 23.90 8.08
CA THR A 25 41.71 25.14 7.52
C THR A 25 40.85 24.82 6.29
N PRO A 26 39.78 25.60 6.01
CA PRO A 26 38.98 25.43 4.80
C PRO A 26 39.67 26.02 3.55
N PRO A 27 39.42 25.49 2.35
CA PRO A 27 39.92 26.05 1.08
C PRO A 27 39.09 27.25 0.67
N PRO A 28 39.66 28.16 -0.20
CA PRO A 28 39.10 29.49 -0.50
C PRO A 28 37.94 29.45 -1.48
N GLU A 29 37.05 30.44 -1.28
CA GLU A 29 35.95 30.82 -2.19
C GLU A 29 36.49 31.22 -3.56
N LEU A 30 35.91 30.68 -4.62
CA LEU A 30 36.07 31.15 -5.98
C LEU A 30 35.01 32.20 -6.30
N ALA A 31 35.51 33.42 -6.53
CA ALA A 31 34.73 34.58 -6.90
C ALA A 31 34.06 34.43 -8.28
N LEU A 32 32.79 34.79 -8.33
CA LEU A 32 32.00 35.00 -9.55
C LEU A 32 32.30 36.40 -10.09
N SER A 33 32.74 36.50 -11.32
CA SER A 33 32.76 37.76 -12.09
C SER A 33 31.71 37.70 -13.21
N PRO A 34 31.06 38.83 -13.51
CA PRO A 34 29.96 38.90 -14.47
C PRO A 34 30.42 39.46 -15.82
N GLN A 35 29.96 38.90 -16.92
CA GLN A 35 29.85 39.52 -18.27
C GLN A 35 29.03 38.56 -19.15
N SER A 36 28.22 38.93 -20.08
CA SER A 36 27.69 40.17 -20.67
C SER A 36 26.58 39.78 -21.64
N SER A 37 25.61 40.66 -21.73
CA SER A 37 24.53 40.86 -22.71
C SER A 37 24.62 40.21 -24.10
N SER A 38 23.48 39.76 -24.56
CA SER A 38 22.76 40.08 -25.82
C SER A 38 22.50 38.85 -26.73
N LYS A 39 21.28 38.49 -26.97
CA LYS A 39 20.47 38.77 -28.15
C LYS A 39 19.15 38.02 -28.09
N THR A 40 18.08 38.77 -28.10
CA THR A 40 16.72 38.35 -28.37
C THR A 40 16.62 37.61 -29.70
N SER A 41 16.11 36.39 -29.67
CA SER A 41 15.42 35.77 -30.79
C SER A 41 14.09 35.24 -30.27
N GLN A 42 13.02 35.98 -30.59
CA GLN A 42 11.66 35.52 -30.44
C GLN A 42 11.45 34.34 -31.38
N CYS A 43 11.33 33.12 -30.81
CA CYS A 43 10.59 32.04 -31.43
C CYS A 43 9.39 31.79 -30.56
N GLY A 44 8.22 32.19 -31.03
CA GLY A 44 6.93 31.88 -30.43
C GLY A 44 6.68 30.39 -30.54
N CYS A 45 6.84 29.70 -29.41
CA CYS A 45 6.19 28.41 -29.18
C CYS A 45 5.14 28.64 -28.09
N SER A 46 3.90 28.77 -28.53
CA SER A 46 2.74 28.63 -27.66
C SER A 46 2.79 27.25 -27.05
N SER A 47 3.30 27.16 -25.81
CA SER A 47 3.12 25.97 -24.97
C SER A 47 1.68 25.97 -24.54
N ASN A 48 0.84 25.24 -25.26
CA ASN A 48 -0.41 24.71 -24.72
C ASN A 48 -0.06 23.92 -23.46
N PRO A 49 -0.82 24.06 -22.35
CA PRO A 49 -0.67 23.18 -21.21
C PRO A 49 -0.94 21.77 -21.71
N SER A 50 0.08 20.91 -21.62
CA SER A 50 0.00 19.49 -21.97
C SER A 50 -1.20 18.89 -21.26
N ALA A 51 -2.27 18.63 -22.01
CA ALA A 51 -3.35 17.79 -21.57
C ALA A 51 -2.73 16.47 -21.11
N ALA A 52 -3.03 16.06 -19.88
CA ALA A 52 -2.66 14.74 -19.36
C ALA A 52 -3.01 13.71 -20.43
N ALA A 53 -2.04 12.88 -20.81
CA ALA A 53 -2.25 11.86 -21.83
C ALA A 53 -3.52 11.09 -21.47
N PRO A 54 -4.47 10.86 -22.39
CA PRO A 54 -5.73 10.22 -22.08
C PRO A 54 -5.42 8.85 -21.51
N THR A 55 -5.74 8.65 -20.24
CA THR A 55 -5.64 7.34 -19.60
C THR A 55 -6.46 6.39 -20.46
N ASN A 56 -5.81 5.40 -21.06
CA ASN A 56 -6.46 4.51 -22.02
C ASN A 56 -7.70 3.89 -21.36
N GLN A 57 -8.90 4.15 -21.89
CA GLN A 57 -10.18 3.66 -21.34
C GLN A 57 -10.13 2.13 -21.12
N LYS A 58 -9.45 1.39 -21.98
CA LYS A 58 -9.22 -0.05 -21.83
C LYS A 58 -8.54 -0.41 -20.50
N ILE A 59 -7.60 0.42 -20.03
CA ILE A 59 -6.92 0.20 -18.73
C ILE A 59 -7.91 0.47 -17.59
N LEU A 60 -8.68 1.56 -17.67
CA LEU A 60 -9.68 1.89 -16.65
C LEU A 60 -10.71 0.77 -16.50
N ASP A 61 -11.20 0.22 -17.60
CA ASP A 61 -12.16 -0.88 -17.62
C ASP A 61 -11.56 -2.16 -16.98
N ARG A 62 -10.28 -2.44 -17.23
CA ARG A 62 -9.59 -3.59 -16.64
C ARG A 62 -9.46 -3.50 -15.13
N ILE A 63 -9.24 -2.30 -14.57
CA ILE A 63 -9.05 -2.09 -13.14
C ILE A 63 -10.34 -1.73 -12.38
N ALA A 64 -11.43 -1.41 -13.07
CA ALA A 64 -12.66 -0.87 -12.48
C ALA A 64 -13.24 -1.71 -11.33
N LYS A 65 -13.03 -3.04 -11.36
CA LYS A 65 -13.48 -3.99 -10.33
C LYS A 65 -12.33 -4.59 -9.52
N HIS A 66 -11.12 -4.02 -9.60
CA HIS A 66 -9.94 -4.55 -8.90
C HIS A 66 -9.59 -3.67 -7.69
N PRO A 67 -9.87 -4.11 -6.44
CA PRO A 67 -9.72 -3.27 -5.25
C PRO A 67 -8.28 -2.80 -4.98
N CYS A 68 -7.25 -3.54 -5.43
CA CYS A 68 -5.86 -3.14 -5.24
C CYS A 68 -5.32 -2.22 -6.36
N TYR A 69 -6.09 -1.94 -7.41
CA TYR A 69 -5.68 -1.11 -8.54
C TYR A 69 -6.57 0.12 -8.74
N SER A 70 -7.77 0.11 -8.19
CA SER A 70 -8.72 1.22 -8.22
C SER A 70 -9.10 1.64 -6.80
N GLU A 71 -8.86 2.91 -6.48
CA GLU A 71 -9.27 3.51 -5.21
C GLU A 71 -10.80 3.45 -5.03
N GLU A 72 -11.56 3.63 -6.11
CA GLU A 72 -13.01 3.53 -6.07
C GLU A 72 -13.48 2.09 -5.83
N ALA A 73 -12.87 1.12 -6.52
CA ALA A 73 -13.25 -0.29 -6.42
C ALA A 73 -13.06 -0.87 -5.02
N HIS A 74 -12.08 -0.38 -4.24
CA HIS A 74 -11.78 -0.96 -2.93
C HIS A 74 -12.88 -0.77 -1.88
N HIS A 75 -13.81 0.17 -2.11
CA HIS A 75 -14.96 0.39 -1.25
C HIS A 75 -16.13 -0.57 -1.52
N HIS A 76 -16.17 -1.21 -2.69
CA HIS A 76 -17.32 -1.93 -3.18
C HIS A 76 -17.06 -3.40 -3.47
N TYR A 77 -15.83 -3.72 -3.93
CA TYR A 77 -15.45 -5.06 -4.34
C TYR A 77 -14.51 -5.72 -3.34
N ALA A 78 -14.74 -7.01 -3.14
CA ALA A 78 -13.88 -7.83 -2.28
C ALA A 78 -12.75 -8.48 -3.09
N ARG A 79 -11.64 -8.72 -2.39
CA ARG A 79 -10.55 -9.58 -2.83
C ARG A 79 -10.36 -10.73 -1.85
N MET A 80 -9.72 -11.79 -2.30
CA MET A 80 -9.17 -12.80 -1.41
C MET A 80 -7.76 -13.18 -1.83
N HIS A 81 -7.01 -13.70 -0.87
CA HIS A 81 -5.73 -14.34 -1.12
C HIS A 81 -5.75 -15.79 -0.64
N VAL A 82 -4.91 -16.63 -1.26
CA VAL A 82 -4.69 -18.00 -0.83
C VAL A 82 -3.21 -18.27 -0.62
N ALA A 83 -2.88 -18.87 0.51
CA ALA A 83 -1.51 -19.16 0.91
C ALA A 83 -1.10 -20.54 0.38
N VAL A 84 -0.64 -20.61 -0.87
CA VAL A 84 -0.21 -21.87 -1.54
C VAL A 84 1.29 -21.94 -1.81
N ALA A 85 2.01 -20.84 -1.60
CA ALA A 85 3.41 -20.67 -2.04
C ALA A 85 4.38 -20.51 -0.84
N PRO A 86 4.79 -21.60 -0.14
CA PRO A 86 5.58 -21.49 1.09
C PRO A 86 7.06 -21.15 0.86
N ALA A 87 7.67 -21.52 -0.27
CA ALA A 87 9.08 -21.27 -0.54
C ALA A 87 9.33 -19.85 -1.05
N CYS A 88 10.53 -19.32 -0.81
CA CYS A 88 11.02 -18.09 -1.42
C CYS A 88 12.47 -18.24 -1.84
N ASN A 89 12.84 -17.60 -2.93
CA ASN A 89 14.16 -17.68 -3.55
C ASN A 89 15.06 -16.48 -3.25
N ILE A 90 14.59 -15.54 -2.41
CA ILE A 90 15.41 -14.43 -1.88
C ILE A 90 15.22 -14.31 -0.37
N GLN A 91 16.10 -13.57 0.30
CA GLN A 91 15.90 -13.08 1.66
C GLN A 91 15.91 -11.55 1.65
N CYS A 92 14.90 -10.96 2.27
CA CYS A 92 14.85 -9.52 2.54
C CYS A 92 15.16 -9.27 4.02
N ASN A 93 15.92 -8.20 4.35
CA ASN A 93 16.25 -7.83 5.72
C ASN A 93 15.02 -7.42 6.56
N TYR A 94 13.92 -7.09 5.92
CA TYR A 94 12.63 -6.78 6.56
C TYR A 94 11.66 -7.97 6.61
N CYS A 95 12.09 -9.17 6.24
CA CYS A 95 11.27 -10.38 6.23
C CYS A 95 11.84 -11.44 7.19
N ASN A 96 10.96 -12.03 7.98
CA ASN A 96 11.25 -13.24 8.77
C ASN A 96 10.43 -14.40 8.19
N ARG A 97 11.11 -15.44 7.72
CA ARG A 97 10.50 -16.61 7.07
C ARG A 97 9.59 -17.45 7.97
N LYS A 98 9.52 -17.13 9.26
CA LYS A 98 8.53 -17.68 10.19
C LYS A 98 7.12 -17.17 9.90
N TYR A 99 7.01 -16.01 9.26
CA TYR A 99 5.77 -15.30 8.94
C TYR A 99 5.56 -15.19 7.43
N ASP A 100 4.40 -14.68 7.03
CA ASP A 100 4.05 -14.38 5.65
C ASP A 100 5.01 -13.36 5.01
N CYS A 101 5.05 -13.32 3.69
CA CYS A 101 5.90 -12.40 2.95
C CYS A 101 5.57 -10.93 3.27
N ALA A 102 6.56 -10.17 3.75
CA ALA A 102 6.39 -8.76 4.14
C ALA A 102 6.24 -7.79 2.94
N ASN A 103 6.33 -8.28 1.70
CA ASN A 103 6.06 -7.48 0.50
C ASN A 103 4.56 -7.22 0.26
N GLU A 104 3.70 -8.08 0.80
CA GLU A 104 2.25 -7.95 0.65
C GLU A 104 1.55 -8.06 2.02
N SER A 105 2.16 -8.79 2.98
CA SER A 105 1.55 -9.04 4.28
C SER A 105 2.17 -8.19 5.37
N ARG A 106 1.39 -7.95 6.42
CA ARG A 106 1.94 -7.35 7.64
C ARG A 106 2.90 -8.32 8.30
N PRO A 107 4.05 -7.86 8.80
CA PRO A 107 4.94 -8.69 9.60
C PRO A 107 4.22 -9.33 10.80
N GLY A 108 4.68 -10.51 11.22
CA GLY A 108 4.14 -11.21 12.39
C GLY A 108 2.89 -12.05 12.14
N VAL A 109 2.40 -12.12 10.90
CA VAL A 109 1.22 -12.90 10.51
C VAL A 109 1.64 -14.25 9.94
N VAL A 110 0.88 -15.30 10.26
CA VAL A 110 1.01 -16.65 9.69
C VAL A 110 -0.32 -17.06 9.09
N SER A 111 -0.33 -17.38 7.80
CA SER A 111 -1.50 -17.88 7.09
C SER A 111 -1.52 -19.41 7.02
N GLU A 112 -2.72 -19.98 6.95
CA GLU A 112 -2.89 -21.43 6.77
C GLU A 112 -2.48 -21.84 5.35
N LEU A 113 -1.49 -22.74 5.27
CA LEU A 113 -1.01 -23.24 3.99
C LEU A 113 -2.01 -24.25 3.39
N LEU A 114 -2.35 -24.03 2.12
CA LEU A 114 -3.31 -24.84 1.38
C LEU A 114 -2.65 -25.57 0.20
N THR A 115 -3.23 -26.72 -0.17
CA THR A 115 -3.00 -27.32 -1.50
C THR A 115 -3.78 -26.55 -2.57
N PRO A 116 -3.46 -26.69 -3.85
CA PRO A 116 -4.22 -26.07 -4.93
C PRO A 116 -5.71 -26.42 -4.92
N GLU A 117 -6.05 -27.67 -4.60
CA GLU A 117 -7.41 -28.16 -4.54
C GLU A 117 -8.17 -27.57 -3.33
N GLU A 118 -7.55 -27.50 -2.16
CA GLU A 118 -8.11 -26.84 -0.97
C GLU A 118 -8.31 -25.34 -1.22
N ALA A 119 -7.35 -24.69 -1.90
CA ALA A 119 -7.47 -23.28 -2.27
C ALA A 119 -8.65 -23.05 -3.23
N ALA A 120 -8.82 -23.90 -4.24
CA ALA A 120 -9.94 -23.82 -5.18
C ALA A 120 -11.28 -24.03 -4.45
N HIS A 121 -11.37 -25.00 -3.54
CA HIS A 121 -12.56 -25.20 -2.71
C HIS A 121 -12.87 -23.96 -1.86
N LYS A 122 -11.87 -23.38 -1.17
CA LYS A 122 -12.00 -22.14 -0.39
C LYS A 122 -12.53 -20.98 -1.23
N VAL A 123 -12.00 -20.80 -2.45
CA VAL A 123 -12.46 -19.74 -3.36
C VAL A 123 -13.94 -19.89 -3.70
N LEU A 124 -14.40 -21.10 -4.04
CA LEU A 124 -15.79 -21.36 -4.39
C LEU A 124 -16.74 -21.14 -3.22
N VAL A 125 -16.34 -21.58 -2.00
CA VAL A 125 -17.10 -21.31 -0.77
C VAL A 125 -17.23 -19.81 -0.53
N ILE A 126 -16.13 -19.08 -0.60
CA ILE A 126 -16.11 -17.64 -0.33
C ILE A 126 -16.88 -16.87 -1.41
N ALA A 127 -16.73 -17.23 -2.69
CA ALA A 127 -17.46 -16.58 -3.78
C ALA A 127 -18.99 -16.72 -3.65
N GLY A 128 -19.46 -17.84 -3.08
CA GLY A 128 -20.88 -18.00 -2.74
C GLY A 128 -21.33 -17.20 -1.51
N LYS A 129 -20.45 -16.96 -0.54
CA LYS A 129 -20.75 -16.21 0.70
C LYS A 129 -20.50 -14.70 0.56
N ILE A 130 -19.61 -14.31 -0.33
CA ILE A 130 -19.23 -12.92 -0.61
C ILE A 130 -19.32 -12.69 -2.13
N PRO A 131 -20.54 -12.47 -2.67
CA PRO A 131 -20.73 -12.27 -4.11
C PRO A 131 -19.95 -11.07 -4.68
N GLN A 132 -19.56 -10.10 -3.84
CA GLN A 132 -18.72 -8.94 -4.21
C GLN A 132 -17.26 -9.32 -4.53
N LEU A 133 -16.85 -10.59 -4.31
CA LEU A 133 -15.49 -11.04 -4.61
C LEU A 133 -15.20 -10.93 -6.11
N THR A 134 -14.15 -10.21 -6.49
CA THR A 134 -13.75 -10.04 -7.91
C THR A 134 -12.34 -10.52 -8.20
N VAL A 135 -11.49 -10.68 -7.17
CA VAL A 135 -10.07 -10.97 -7.36
C VAL A 135 -9.60 -12.07 -6.42
N LEU A 136 -8.91 -13.05 -6.99
CA LEU A 136 -8.07 -13.99 -6.28
C LEU A 136 -6.61 -13.61 -6.48
N GLY A 137 -5.87 -13.37 -5.39
CA GLY A 137 -4.43 -13.14 -5.38
C GLY A 137 -3.64 -14.31 -4.81
N ILE A 138 -2.46 -14.59 -5.35
CA ILE A 138 -1.45 -15.42 -4.73
C ILE A 138 -0.23 -14.55 -4.45
N ALA A 139 0.06 -14.34 -3.15
CA ALA A 139 1.10 -13.42 -2.69
C ALA A 139 2.04 -14.06 -1.64
N GLY A 140 1.84 -15.32 -1.31
CA GLY A 140 2.66 -15.94 -0.28
C GLY A 140 2.15 -17.29 0.21
N PRO A 141 2.66 -17.70 1.42
CA PRO A 141 3.52 -16.97 2.38
C PRO A 141 4.98 -16.75 1.96
N GLY A 142 5.46 -17.38 0.90
CA GLY A 142 6.75 -17.11 0.26
C GLY A 142 6.63 -16.30 -1.03
N ASP A 143 7.18 -16.83 -2.13
CA ASP A 143 7.05 -16.24 -3.46
C ASP A 143 6.34 -17.20 -4.42
N PRO A 144 5.25 -16.77 -5.08
CA PRO A 144 4.49 -17.63 -5.98
C PRO A 144 5.32 -18.25 -7.11
N LEU A 145 6.28 -17.54 -7.68
CA LEU A 145 7.12 -18.05 -8.76
C LEU A 145 8.35 -18.86 -8.28
N ALA A 146 8.56 -18.91 -6.96
CA ALA A 146 9.41 -19.94 -6.34
C ALA A 146 8.64 -21.24 -6.05
N ASN A 147 7.31 -21.24 -6.27
CA ASN A 147 6.39 -22.38 -6.13
C ASN A 147 5.49 -22.52 -7.37
N PRO A 148 6.05 -22.56 -8.59
CA PRO A 148 5.27 -22.39 -9.82
C PRO A 148 4.19 -23.47 -10.00
N GLU A 149 4.48 -24.72 -9.65
CA GLU A 149 3.52 -25.82 -9.83
C GLU A 149 2.25 -25.62 -9.00
N LYS A 150 2.38 -25.25 -7.73
CA LYS A 150 1.23 -24.98 -6.85
C LYS A 150 0.48 -23.74 -7.30
N THR A 151 1.19 -22.68 -7.62
CA THR A 151 0.63 -21.39 -8.05
C THR A 151 -0.20 -21.56 -9.31
N PHE A 152 0.38 -22.13 -10.35
CA PHE A 152 -0.31 -22.26 -11.62
C PHE A 152 -1.42 -23.32 -11.58
N ARG A 153 -1.24 -24.41 -10.83
CA ARG A 153 -2.32 -25.38 -10.63
C ARG A 153 -3.53 -24.75 -9.94
N THR A 154 -3.31 -23.88 -8.97
CA THR A 154 -4.40 -23.12 -8.33
C THR A 154 -5.12 -22.24 -9.35
N PHE A 155 -4.40 -21.50 -10.17
CA PHE A 155 -4.99 -20.64 -11.19
C PHE A 155 -5.76 -21.43 -12.25
N GLU A 156 -5.25 -22.57 -12.70
CA GLU A 156 -5.94 -23.48 -13.63
C GLU A 156 -7.30 -23.92 -13.09
N LEU A 157 -7.33 -24.35 -11.81
CA LEU A 157 -8.56 -24.77 -11.15
C LEU A 157 -9.59 -23.65 -11.03
N ILE A 158 -9.13 -22.41 -10.79
CA ILE A 158 -10.05 -21.26 -10.68
C ILE A 158 -10.51 -20.78 -12.05
N ALA A 159 -9.63 -20.73 -13.05
CA ALA A 159 -10.01 -20.38 -14.41
C ALA A 159 -11.08 -21.34 -14.98
N GLU A 160 -11.05 -22.61 -14.57
CA GLU A 160 -12.06 -23.61 -14.94
C GLU A 160 -13.38 -23.42 -14.17
N LYS A 161 -13.30 -23.24 -12.84
CA LYS A 161 -14.48 -23.35 -11.95
C LYS A 161 -15.16 -22.02 -11.62
N ALA A 162 -14.43 -20.92 -11.70
CA ALA A 162 -14.91 -19.56 -11.38
C ALA A 162 -14.27 -18.52 -12.32
N PRO A 163 -14.58 -18.57 -13.64
CA PRO A 163 -13.92 -17.77 -14.67
C PRO A 163 -14.20 -16.26 -14.59
N ASP A 164 -15.16 -15.82 -13.80
CA ASP A 164 -15.48 -14.41 -13.53
C ASP A 164 -14.56 -13.78 -12.47
N ILE A 165 -13.80 -14.60 -11.72
CA ILE A 165 -12.84 -14.12 -10.73
C ILE A 165 -11.51 -13.83 -11.42
N LYS A 166 -11.06 -12.58 -11.36
CA LYS A 166 -9.77 -12.15 -11.89
C LYS A 166 -8.61 -12.74 -11.09
N LEU A 167 -7.57 -13.17 -11.79
CA LEU A 167 -6.37 -13.71 -11.18
C LEU A 167 -5.30 -12.64 -11.01
N CYS A 168 -4.66 -12.62 -9.86
CA CYS A 168 -3.59 -11.70 -9.50
C CYS A 168 -2.40 -12.44 -8.87
N LEU A 169 -1.19 -12.02 -9.20
CA LEU A 169 0.05 -12.61 -8.73
C LEU A 169 0.95 -11.52 -8.13
N SER A 170 1.54 -11.79 -6.96
CA SER A 170 2.55 -10.89 -6.38
C SER A 170 3.87 -11.62 -6.14
N THR A 171 4.97 -11.13 -6.72
CA THR A 171 6.27 -11.79 -6.73
C THR A 171 7.41 -10.83 -6.45
N ASN A 172 8.56 -11.35 -6.02
CA ASN A 172 9.82 -10.60 -5.95
C ASN A 172 10.46 -10.35 -7.34
N GLY A 173 9.93 -10.94 -8.40
CA GLY A 173 10.34 -10.74 -9.78
C GLY A 173 11.51 -11.60 -10.27
N LEU A 174 12.24 -12.30 -9.39
CA LEU A 174 13.45 -13.06 -9.78
C LEU A 174 13.17 -14.12 -10.88
N MET A 175 12.05 -14.82 -10.78
CA MET A 175 11.68 -15.87 -11.72
C MET A 175 10.63 -15.41 -12.75
N LEU A 176 10.20 -14.15 -12.69
CA LEU A 176 9.10 -13.66 -13.53
C LEU A 176 9.34 -13.81 -15.03
N PRO A 177 10.51 -13.47 -15.60
CA PRO A 177 10.75 -13.63 -17.04
C PRO A 177 10.54 -15.06 -17.55
N ASP A 178 10.78 -16.06 -16.71
CA ASP A 178 10.66 -17.48 -17.12
C ASP A 178 9.19 -17.96 -17.20
N TYR A 179 8.23 -17.14 -16.69
CA TYR A 179 6.82 -17.54 -16.56
C TYR A 179 5.81 -16.60 -17.21
N VAL A 180 6.23 -15.51 -17.87
CA VAL A 180 5.31 -14.54 -18.49
C VAL A 180 4.37 -15.20 -19.48
N ASP A 181 4.85 -16.12 -20.32
CA ASP A 181 4.00 -16.84 -21.27
C ASP A 181 2.92 -17.68 -20.59
N ARG A 182 3.25 -18.36 -19.47
CA ARG A 182 2.28 -19.14 -18.70
C ARG A 182 1.26 -18.25 -17.99
N ILE A 183 1.70 -17.10 -17.45
CA ILE A 183 0.85 -16.07 -16.86
C ILE A 183 -0.15 -15.55 -17.89
N LYS A 184 0.33 -15.25 -19.12
CA LYS A 184 -0.52 -14.79 -20.23
C LYS A 184 -1.52 -15.86 -20.68
N ALA A 185 -1.08 -17.11 -20.81
CA ALA A 185 -1.94 -18.23 -21.23
C ALA A 185 -3.10 -18.46 -20.24
N LEU A 186 -2.89 -18.26 -18.94
CA LEU A 186 -3.91 -18.37 -17.90
C LEU A 186 -4.73 -17.09 -17.72
N LYS A 187 -4.51 -16.07 -18.56
CA LYS A 187 -5.22 -14.78 -18.48
C LYS A 187 -5.13 -14.14 -17.10
N VAL A 188 -3.96 -14.24 -16.45
CA VAL A 188 -3.70 -13.49 -15.22
C VAL A 188 -3.73 -12.00 -15.55
N ASP A 189 -4.69 -11.28 -14.99
CA ASP A 189 -4.96 -9.89 -15.36
C ASP A 189 -3.87 -8.93 -14.87
N HIS A 190 -3.32 -9.21 -13.69
CA HIS A 190 -2.49 -8.27 -12.95
C HIS A 190 -1.32 -8.98 -12.27
N VAL A 191 -0.14 -8.41 -12.40
CA VAL A 191 1.06 -8.86 -11.69
C VAL A 191 1.60 -7.72 -10.83
N THR A 192 1.91 -8.02 -9.57
CA THR A 192 2.64 -7.12 -8.69
C THR A 192 4.08 -7.59 -8.58
N ILE A 193 5.04 -6.68 -8.77
CA ILE A 193 6.47 -6.95 -8.54
C ILE A 193 6.95 -6.09 -7.38
N THR A 194 7.70 -6.67 -6.43
CA THR A 194 8.36 -5.86 -5.40
C THR A 194 9.74 -5.43 -5.86
N ILE A 195 9.92 -4.12 -6.08
CA ILE A 195 11.18 -3.50 -6.52
C ILE A 195 11.55 -2.41 -5.52
N ASN A 196 12.64 -2.61 -4.77
CA ASN A 196 13.10 -1.66 -3.73
C ASN A 196 14.33 -0.87 -4.14
N MET A 197 14.90 -1.18 -5.30
CA MET A 197 16.11 -0.53 -5.83
C MET A 197 16.20 -0.72 -7.35
N VAL A 198 16.89 0.20 -8.00
CA VAL A 198 17.42 0.10 -9.37
C VAL A 198 18.93 0.25 -9.39
N ASP A 199 19.55 0.65 -8.26
CA ASP A 199 20.96 0.59 -8.00
C ASP A 199 21.29 -0.68 -7.16
N PRO A 200 22.07 -1.65 -7.69
CA PRO A 200 22.43 -2.85 -6.97
C PRO A 200 23.24 -2.61 -5.67
N GLU A 201 23.97 -1.49 -5.54
CA GLU A 201 24.67 -1.16 -4.30
C GLU A 201 23.69 -0.94 -3.14
N ILE A 202 22.57 -0.29 -3.38
CA ILE A 202 21.49 -0.16 -2.40
C ILE A 202 20.89 -1.52 -2.08
N GLY A 203 20.76 -2.38 -3.08
CA GLY A 203 20.25 -3.74 -2.94
C GLY A 203 21.06 -4.60 -1.97
N THR A 204 22.38 -4.38 -1.86
CA THR A 204 23.25 -5.12 -0.91
C THR A 204 22.83 -4.93 0.55
N LYS A 205 22.24 -3.78 0.88
CA LYS A 205 21.76 -3.44 2.23
C LYS A 205 20.38 -4.04 2.52
N ILE A 206 19.63 -4.44 1.48
CA ILE A 206 18.25 -4.93 1.58
C ILE A 206 18.18 -6.45 1.47
N TYR A 207 18.98 -7.04 0.58
CA TYR A 207 18.91 -8.45 0.20
C TYR A 207 20.20 -9.20 0.55
N PRO A 208 20.27 -9.91 1.68
CA PRO A 208 21.49 -10.64 2.09
C PRO A 208 21.83 -11.80 1.17
N TRP A 209 20.86 -12.38 0.46
CA TRP A 209 21.11 -13.40 -0.55
C TRP A 209 19.95 -13.57 -1.54
N VAL A 210 20.29 -14.08 -2.71
CA VAL A 210 19.39 -14.51 -3.78
C VAL A 210 19.78 -15.93 -4.19
N HIS A 211 18.79 -16.83 -4.33
CA HIS A 211 18.98 -18.18 -4.85
C HIS A 211 18.46 -18.27 -6.29
N TYR A 212 19.36 -18.36 -7.24
CA TYR A 212 19.07 -18.41 -8.67
C TYR A 212 19.84 -19.50 -9.36
N ARG A 213 19.20 -20.26 -10.28
CA ARG A 213 19.83 -21.35 -11.02
C ARG A 213 20.61 -22.32 -10.12
N ARG A 214 19.97 -22.76 -9.00
CA ARG A 214 20.55 -23.69 -8.01
C ARG A 214 21.79 -23.19 -7.28
N LYS A 215 22.12 -21.89 -7.37
CA LYS A 215 23.24 -21.27 -6.64
C LYS A 215 22.74 -20.13 -5.76
N ARG A 216 23.34 -19.98 -4.59
CA ARG A 216 23.09 -18.86 -3.69
C ARG A 216 24.14 -17.78 -3.91
N TYR A 217 23.68 -16.60 -4.27
CA TYR A 217 24.49 -15.40 -4.48
C TYR A 217 24.33 -14.47 -3.28
N ARG A 218 25.34 -13.61 -3.03
CA ARG A 218 25.37 -12.62 -1.95
C ARG A 218 25.96 -11.30 -2.44
N GLY A 219 25.77 -10.23 -1.64
CA GLY A 219 26.32 -8.90 -1.93
C GLY A 219 25.89 -8.35 -3.28
N LEU A 220 26.80 -7.65 -3.96
CA LEU A 220 26.50 -6.94 -5.21
C LEU A 220 26.03 -7.88 -6.33
N GLU A 221 26.60 -9.08 -6.44
CA GLU A 221 26.20 -10.07 -7.47
C GLU A 221 24.73 -10.49 -7.27
N ALA A 222 24.29 -10.74 -6.03
CA ALA A 222 22.91 -11.08 -5.73
C ALA A 222 21.94 -9.95 -6.09
N ALA A 223 22.28 -8.72 -5.71
CA ALA A 223 21.49 -7.53 -5.99
C ALA A 223 21.39 -7.25 -7.49
N ARG A 224 22.49 -7.42 -8.24
CA ARG A 224 22.52 -7.26 -9.71
C ARG A 224 21.63 -8.28 -10.40
N ILE A 225 21.76 -9.57 -10.05
CA ILE A 225 20.91 -10.62 -10.62
C ILE A 225 19.42 -10.31 -10.37
N LEU A 226 19.05 -9.92 -9.14
CA LEU A 226 17.67 -9.61 -8.82
C LEU A 226 17.18 -8.42 -9.65
N HIS A 227 17.94 -7.33 -9.72
CA HIS A 227 17.62 -6.14 -10.49
C HIS A 227 17.41 -6.45 -11.98
N GLU A 228 18.38 -7.15 -12.61
CA GLU A 228 18.31 -7.51 -14.01
C GLU A 228 17.03 -8.30 -14.33
N ARG A 229 16.73 -9.33 -13.51
CA ARG A 229 15.55 -10.16 -13.68
C ARG A 229 14.23 -9.39 -13.45
N GLN A 230 14.21 -8.45 -12.50
CA GLN A 230 13.06 -7.59 -12.26
C GLN A 230 12.79 -6.67 -13.47
N MET A 231 13.83 -6.06 -14.04
CA MET A 231 13.70 -5.18 -15.21
C MET A 231 13.28 -5.94 -16.46
N GLU A 232 13.86 -7.12 -16.69
CA GLU A 232 13.47 -8.05 -17.76
C GLU A 232 12.00 -8.48 -17.61
N GLY A 233 11.59 -8.88 -16.41
CA GLY A 233 10.22 -9.30 -16.14
C GLY A 233 9.20 -8.17 -16.31
N LEU A 234 9.52 -6.96 -15.88
CA LEU A 234 8.65 -5.80 -16.04
C LEU A 234 8.43 -5.47 -17.53
N GLN A 235 9.49 -5.48 -18.31
CA GLN A 235 9.40 -5.27 -19.77
C GLN A 235 8.59 -6.36 -20.45
N ALA A 236 8.82 -7.62 -20.10
CA ALA A 236 8.09 -8.75 -20.66
C ALA A 236 6.58 -8.69 -20.35
N LEU A 237 6.18 -8.22 -19.17
CA LEU A 237 4.77 -7.99 -18.84
C LEU A 237 4.16 -6.88 -19.72
N GLN A 238 4.89 -5.80 -19.97
CA GLN A 238 4.43 -4.73 -20.86
C GLN A 238 4.22 -5.25 -22.29
N GLU A 239 5.17 -5.99 -22.83
CA GLU A 239 5.08 -6.60 -24.15
C GLU A 239 3.93 -7.63 -24.26
N ALA A 240 3.60 -8.28 -23.16
CA ALA A 240 2.49 -9.23 -23.07
C ALA A 240 1.11 -8.56 -22.86
N ASP A 241 1.01 -7.22 -22.72
CA ASP A 241 -0.19 -6.44 -22.34
C ASP A 241 -0.78 -6.88 -20.97
N ILE A 242 0.09 -7.22 -20.01
CA ILE A 242 -0.30 -7.56 -18.64
C ILE A 242 -0.06 -6.34 -17.75
N LEU A 243 -1.08 -5.92 -16.98
CA LEU A 243 -0.94 -4.76 -16.08
C LEU A 243 0.01 -5.07 -14.92
N CYS A 244 0.98 -4.19 -14.72
CA CYS A 244 1.96 -4.33 -13.65
C CYS A 244 1.80 -3.22 -12.59
N LYS A 245 1.68 -3.64 -11.33
CA LYS A 245 1.87 -2.80 -10.15
C LYS A 245 3.27 -3.07 -9.58
N VAL A 246 3.95 -2.02 -9.14
CA VAL A 246 5.19 -2.18 -8.39
C VAL A 246 4.95 -1.80 -6.93
N ASN A 247 5.34 -2.70 -6.03
CA ASN A 247 5.44 -2.42 -4.59
C ASN A 247 6.88 -2.05 -4.25
N SER A 248 7.06 -1.03 -3.41
CA SER A 248 8.36 -0.69 -2.83
C SER A 248 8.21 -0.46 -1.32
N VAL A 249 9.12 -1.01 -0.53
CA VAL A 249 9.18 -0.76 0.91
C VAL A 249 10.12 0.40 1.16
N MET A 250 9.62 1.49 1.73
CA MET A 250 10.42 2.66 2.10
C MET A 250 11.22 2.37 3.37
N ILE A 251 12.54 2.38 3.26
CA ILE A 251 13.50 2.10 4.33
C ILE A 251 14.35 3.35 4.56
N PRO A 252 14.03 4.17 5.59
CA PRO A 252 14.73 5.43 5.85
C PRO A 252 16.25 5.27 5.99
N GLY A 253 16.99 6.12 5.29
CA GLY A 253 18.45 6.10 5.26
C GLY A 253 19.07 5.00 4.38
N ILE A 254 18.26 4.16 3.72
CA ILE A 254 18.74 3.12 2.79
C ILE A 254 18.24 3.41 1.38
N ASN A 255 16.92 3.45 1.15
CA ASN A 255 16.36 3.66 -0.18
C ASN A 255 15.33 4.81 -0.27
N ASP A 256 15.05 5.51 0.81
CA ASP A 256 14.06 6.58 0.90
C ASP A 256 14.25 7.67 -0.18
N ARG A 257 15.48 8.09 -0.45
CA ARG A 257 15.80 9.04 -1.53
C ARG A 257 15.82 8.38 -2.90
N HIS A 258 16.26 7.13 -2.96
CA HIS A 258 16.42 6.36 -4.19
C HIS A 258 15.08 5.90 -4.80
N LEU A 259 14.01 5.84 -4.02
CA LEU A 259 12.70 5.42 -4.52
C LEU A 259 12.12 6.37 -5.57
N VAL A 260 12.60 7.61 -5.69
CA VAL A 260 12.26 8.51 -6.79
C VAL A 260 12.86 8.00 -8.12
N GLU A 261 14.11 7.52 -8.10
CA GLU A 261 14.75 6.89 -9.25
C GLU A 261 14.08 5.57 -9.64
N VAL A 262 13.71 4.77 -8.62
CA VAL A 262 12.91 3.55 -8.83
C VAL A 262 11.60 3.89 -9.54
N ASP A 263 10.86 4.91 -9.07
CA ASP A 263 9.62 5.37 -9.68
C ASP A 263 9.80 5.75 -11.16
N GLN A 264 10.85 6.50 -11.47
CA GLN A 264 11.16 6.91 -12.84
C GLN A 264 11.49 5.72 -13.74
N GLU A 265 12.28 4.76 -13.25
CA GLU A 265 12.72 3.62 -14.04
C GLU A 265 11.60 2.60 -14.30
N ILE A 266 10.80 2.28 -13.28
CA ILE A 266 9.66 1.35 -13.45
C ILE A 266 8.60 1.91 -14.40
N ARG A 267 8.42 3.22 -14.41
CA ARG A 267 7.52 3.93 -15.32
C ARG A 267 7.96 3.83 -16.76
N LYS A 268 9.24 4.07 -17.05
CA LYS A 268 9.82 3.92 -18.39
C LYS A 268 9.57 2.52 -18.96
N ARG A 269 9.45 1.52 -18.08
CA ARG A 269 9.21 0.10 -18.42
C ARG A 269 7.74 -0.32 -18.33
N GLY A 270 6.81 0.63 -18.27
CA GLY A 270 5.37 0.37 -18.38
C GLY A 270 4.66 -0.07 -17.11
N ALA A 271 5.26 0.12 -15.93
CA ALA A 271 4.52 -0.05 -14.69
C ALA A 271 3.34 0.93 -14.64
N PHE A 272 2.15 0.41 -14.37
CA PHE A 272 0.92 1.20 -14.36
C PHE A 272 0.70 1.92 -13.02
N LEU A 273 1.09 1.28 -11.92
CA LEU A 273 0.81 1.74 -10.56
C LEU A 273 2.02 1.50 -9.66
N HIS A 274 2.43 2.52 -8.91
CA HIS A 274 3.44 2.39 -7.87
C HIS A 274 2.80 2.45 -6.49
N ASN A 275 3.18 1.54 -5.61
CA ASN A 275 2.73 1.46 -4.23
C ASN A 275 3.95 1.52 -3.29
N ILE A 276 4.19 2.65 -2.67
CA ILE A 276 5.25 2.82 -1.69
C ILE A 276 4.67 2.54 -0.30
N MET A 277 5.14 1.48 0.33
CA MET A 277 4.70 1.00 1.63
C MET A 277 5.71 1.37 2.72
N PRO A 278 5.26 1.66 3.96
CA PRO A 278 6.18 1.88 5.06
C PRO A 278 6.87 0.58 5.47
N LEU A 279 8.17 0.65 5.81
CA LEU A 279 8.84 -0.40 6.56
C LEU A 279 8.17 -0.56 7.93
N ILE A 280 7.79 -1.79 8.26
CA ILE A 280 7.38 -2.19 9.60
C ILE A 280 8.50 -3.04 10.20
N SER A 281 9.20 -2.50 11.20
CA SER A 281 10.41 -3.09 11.77
C SER A 281 10.36 -3.24 13.29
N ALA A 282 9.19 -3.55 13.83
CA ALA A 282 9.03 -3.83 15.25
C ALA A 282 9.88 -5.07 15.64
N PRO A 283 10.69 -5.00 16.73
CA PRO A 283 11.65 -6.05 17.10
C PRO A 283 11.01 -7.42 17.33
N GLU A 284 9.77 -7.45 17.81
CA GLU A 284 9.00 -8.68 18.07
C GLU A 284 8.76 -9.52 16.81
N HIS A 285 8.83 -8.92 15.63
CA HIS A 285 8.72 -9.66 14.37
C HIS A 285 10.02 -10.43 14.03
N GLY A 286 11.14 -10.18 14.75
CA GLY A 286 12.40 -10.89 14.57
C GLY A 286 13.00 -10.76 13.18
N THR A 287 12.71 -9.68 12.45
CA THR A 287 13.38 -9.34 11.18
C THR A 287 14.76 -8.77 11.45
N TYR A 288 15.69 -8.88 10.50
CA TYR A 288 17.02 -8.28 10.66
C TYR A 288 16.93 -6.78 10.97
N PHE A 289 16.13 -6.03 10.21
CA PHE A 289 15.96 -4.61 10.46
C PHE A 289 15.31 -4.30 11.81
N GLY A 290 14.32 -5.08 12.24
CA GLY A 290 13.72 -4.92 13.57
C GLY A 290 14.72 -5.13 14.70
N LEU A 291 15.55 -6.20 14.59
CA LEU A 291 16.55 -6.54 15.60
C LEU A 291 17.76 -5.58 15.63
N THR A 292 18.06 -4.92 14.52
CA THR A 292 19.18 -3.97 14.41
C THR A 292 18.76 -2.51 14.61
N GLY A 293 17.49 -2.23 14.95
CA GLY A 293 17.01 -0.89 15.26
C GLY A 293 16.75 -0.01 14.04
N GLN A 294 16.62 -0.59 12.83
CA GLN A 294 16.21 0.16 11.64
C GLN A 294 14.78 0.67 11.82
N ARG A 295 14.61 1.99 11.90
CA ARG A 295 13.27 2.59 12.02
C ARG A 295 12.46 2.52 10.71
N GLY A 296 11.15 2.48 10.83
CA GLY A 296 10.23 2.78 9.73
C GLY A 296 10.13 4.29 9.43
N PRO A 297 9.52 4.67 8.29
CA PRO A 297 9.22 6.07 7.99
C PRO A 297 8.08 6.60 8.86
N THR A 298 8.11 7.90 9.13
CA THR A 298 6.94 8.61 9.66
C THR A 298 5.87 8.77 8.57
N PRO A 299 4.60 8.97 8.92
CA PRO A 299 3.54 9.26 7.95
C PRO A 299 3.84 10.47 7.06
N LYS A 300 4.50 11.50 7.61
CA LYS A 300 4.91 12.69 6.87
C LYS A 300 6.00 12.38 5.83
N GLU A 301 7.03 11.63 6.21
CA GLU A 301 8.09 11.20 5.29
C GLU A 301 7.52 10.36 4.13
N LEU A 302 6.64 9.41 4.44
CA LEU A 302 5.99 8.57 3.43
C LEU A 302 5.13 9.41 2.48
N LYS A 303 4.31 10.32 3.01
CA LYS A 303 3.49 11.22 2.19
C LYS A 303 4.34 12.10 1.28
N GLN A 304 5.40 12.70 1.80
CA GLN A 304 6.31 13.55 1.01
C GLN A 304 6.93 12.79 -0.16
N LEU A 305 7.42 11.57 0.07
CA LEU A 305 7.97 10.74 -1.00
C LEU A 305 6.89 10.36 -2.03
N GLN A 306 5.71 9.93 -1.58
CA GLN A 306 4.60 9.61 -2.47
C GLN A 306 4.15 10.82 -3.30
N ASP A 307 4.20 12.03 -2.74
CA ASP A 307 3.86 13.26 -3.46
C ASP A 307 4.93 13.57 -4.52
N GLN A 308 6.22 13.46 -4.21
CA GLN A 308 7.31 13.60 -5.17
C GLN A 308 7.19 12.63 -6.36
N CYS A 309 6.79 11.39 -6.10
CA CYS A 309 6.57 10.41 -7.15
C CYS A 309 5.27 10.65 -7.93
N ALA A 310 4.22 11.19 -7.30
CA ALA A 310 2.92 11.42 -7.94
C ALA A 310 2.92 12.56 -8.98
N ASP A 311 3.81 13.55 -8.86
CA ASP A 311 3.90 14.70 -9.77
C ASP A 311 4.32 14.31 -11.21
N SER A 312 4.60 13.07 -11.44
CA SER A 312 5.20 12.51 -12.63
C SER A 312 4.29 11.63 -13.51
N ASN A 313 2.97 11.80 -13.52
CA ASN A 313 1.99 11.12 -14.38
C ASN A 313 1.73 9.62 -14.13
N MET A 314 2.43 8.93 -13.21
CA MET A 314 2.07 7.58 -12.79
C MET A 314 1.08 7.61 -11.62
N LYS A 315 0.09 6.71 -11.62
CA LYS A 315 -0.80 6.59 -10.46
C LYS A 315 -0.02 6.09 -9.25
N MET A 316 -0.10 6.84 -8.15
CA MET A 316 0.44 6.45 -6.85
C MET A 316 -0.66 5.80 -6.02
N MET A 317 -0.45 4.55 -5.58
CA MET A 317 -1.38 3.86 -4.70
C MET A 317 -1.25 4.37 -3.26
N ARG A 318 -2.34 4.90 -2.69
CA ARG A 318 -2.37 5.42 -1.31
C ARG A 318 -3.29 4.62 -0.39
N HIS A 319 -4.10 3.72 -0.97
CA HIS A 319 -5.11 2.92 -0.26
C HIS A 319 -4.65 1.50 0.10
N CYS A 320 -3.34 1.19 0.01
CA CYS A 320 -2.79 -0.12 0.37
C CYS A 320 -2.97 -0.43 1.86
N ARG A 321 -3.36 -1.67 2.19
CA ARG A 321 -3.66 -2.15 3.54
C ARG A 321 -2.68 -3.17 4.07
N GLN A 322 -1.69 -3.60 3.29
CA GLN A 322 -0.80 -4.72 3.63
C GLN A 322 -1.60 -5.92 4.14
N CYS A 323 -2.28 -6.59 3.21
CA CYS A 323 -3.17 -7.71 3.51
C CYS A 323 -2.39 -8.93 4.03
N ARG A 324 -3.09 -9.90 4.63
CA ARG A 324 -2.54 -11.24 4.92
C ARG A 324 -2.44 -12.05 3.62
N ALA A 325 -1.59 -13.09 3.61
CA ALA A 325 -1.49 -14.01 2.48
C ALA A 325 -2.73 -14.93 2.32
N ASP A 326 -3.67 -14.87 3.25
CA ASP A 326 -4.97 -15.53 3.23
C ASP A 326 -6.15 -14.56 3.47
N ALA A 327 -5.95 -13.27 3.25
CA ALA A 327 -6.94 -12.22 3.49
C ALA A 327 -8.22 -12.42 2.66
N VAL A 328 -9.37 -12.11 3.25
CA VAL A 328 -10.71 -12.22 2.62
C VAL A 328 -11.56 -11.01 2.97
N GLY A 329 -12.23 -10.42 1.99
CA GLY A 329 -13.21 -9.34 2.18
C GLY A 329 -12.87 -8.05 1.44
N LEU A 330 -13.53 -6.96 1.78
CA LEU A 330 -13.22 -5.62 1.28
C LEU A 330 -11.82 -5.19 1.74
N LEU A 331 -11.19 -4.27 1.02
CA LEU A 331 -9.88 -3.76 1.41
C LEU A 331 -10.01 -3.00 2.76
N GLY A 332 -9.21 -3.43 3.76
CA GLY A 332 -9.34 -2.95 5.14
C GLY A 332 -10.20 -3.85 6.04
N GLU A 333 -11.05 -4.70 5.47
CA GLU A 333 -11.75 -5.78 6.16
C GLU A 333 -10.96 -7.08 6.03
N ASP A 334 -10.90 -7.86 7.09
CA ASP A 334 -10.31 -9.20 7.05
C ASP A 334 -11.25 -10.21 7.72
N ARG A 335 -11.95 -10.96 6.88
CA ARG A 335 -12.88 -12.02 7.26
C ARG A 335 -12.23 -13.41 7.21
N SER A 336 -10.91 -13.50 7.13
CA SER A 336 -10.20 -14.79 7.02
C SER A 336 -10.54 -15.77 8.14
N GLN A 337 -10.82 -15.27 9.35
CA GLN A 337 -11.21 -16.08 10.50
C GLN A 337 -12.58 -16.77 10.36
N GLU A 338 -13.45 -16.28 9.48
CA GLU A 338 -14.71 -16.96 9.15
C GLU A 338 -14.46 -18.19 8.26
N PHE A 339 -13.32 -18.25 7.58
CA PHE A 339 -12.95 -19.22 6.56
C PHE A 339 -11.60 -19.89 6.86
N THR A 340 -11.39 -20.30 8.12
CA THR A 340 -10.26 -21.18 8.49
C THR A 340 -10.43 -22.54 7.83
N LYS A 341 -9.35 -23.31 7.67
CA LYS A 341 -9.35 -24.57 6.93
C LYS A 341 -10.44 -25.53 7.42
N ASP A 342 -10.55 -25.72 8.72
CA ASP A 342 -11.57 -26.61 9.31
C ASP A 342 -12.99 -26.15 8.97
N LYS A 343 -13.23 -24.82 8.96
CA LYS A 343 -14.55 -24.27 8.68
C LYS A 343 -14.92 -24.41 7.21
N PHE A 344 -14.06 -23.91 6.28
CA PHE A 344 -14.43 -23.95 4.86
C PHE A 344 -14.46 -25.37 4.30
N MET A 345 -13.66 -26.29 4.81
CA MET A 345 -13.70 -27.71 4.39
C MET A 345 -15.02 -28.40 4.77
N ALA A 346 -15.68 -27.93 5.82
CA ALA A 346 -17.02 -28.40 6.19
C ALA A 346 -18.17 -27.74 5.41
N MET A 347 -17.88 -26.71 4.60
CA MET A 347 -18.89 -25.98 3.82
C MET A 347 -19.01 -26.55 2.41
N THR A 348 -20.25 -26.64 1.91
CA THR A 348 -20.50 -26.93 0.50
C THR A 348 -20.40 -25.63 -0.30
N PRO A 349 -19.62 -25.57 -1.39
CA PRO A 349 -19.57 -24.41 -2.27
C PRO A 349 -20.95 -24.07 -2.84
N GLN A 350 -21.32 -22.81 -2.77
CA GLN A 350 -22.56 -22.27 -3.34
C GLN A 350 -22.24 -21.18 -4.37
N TYR A 351 -21.25 -21.44 -5.22
CA TYR A 351 -20.87 -20.53 -6.28
C TYR A 351 -21.96 -20.43 -7.33
N ASP A 352 -22.51 -19.21 -7.49
CA ASP A 352 -23.56 -18.88 -8.45
C ASP A 352 -23.15 -17.67 -9.29
N PRO A 353 -22.74 -17.86 -10.55
CA PRO A 353 -22.33 -16.78 -11.43
C PRO A 353 -23.45 -15.74 -11.69
N GLN A 354 -24.73 -16.17 -11.75
CA GLN A 354 -25.84 -15.27 -12.03
C GLN A 354 -26.10 -14.34 -10.85
N LEU A 355 -26.19 -14.88 -9.63
CA LEU A 355 -26.33 -14.07 -8.41
C LEU A 355 -25.18 -13.06 -8.27
N ARG A 356 -23.97 -13.48 -8.57
CA ARG A 356 -22.78 -12.61 -8.51
C ARG A 356 -22.87 -11.48 -9.54
N GLN A 357 -23.33 -11.78 -10.76
CA GLN A 357 -23.55 -10.75 -11.79
C GLN A 357 -24.59 -9.73 -11.36
N GLU A 358 -25.71 -10.16 -10.76
CA GLU A 358 -26.77 -9.28 -10.24
C GLU A 358 -26.23 -8.35 -9.13
N VAL A 359 -25.46 -8.91 -8.18
CA VAL A 359 -24.82 -8.12 -7.12
C VAL A 359 -23.84 -7.09 -7.69
N HIS A 360 -23.02 -7.47 -8.67
CA HIS A 360 -22.08 -6.56 -9.31
C HIS A 360 -22.81 -5.45 -10.08
N ALA A 361 -23.92 -5.76 -10.76
CA ALA A 361 -24.74 -4.73 -11.43
C ALA A 361 -25.33 -3.73 -10.43
N GLY A 362 -25.79 -4.21 -9.27
CA GLY A 362 -26.27 -3.34 -8.18
C GLY A 362 -25.19 -2.41 -7.64
N ILE A 363 -23.96 -2.92 -7.50
CA ILE A 363 -22.79 -2.11 -7.07
C ILE A 363 -22.49 -1.01 -8.10
N GLU A 364 -22.45 -1.34 -9.41
CA GLU A 364 -22.16 -0.33 -10.44
C GLU A 364 -23.23 0.77 -10.45
N LYS A 365 -24.51 0.43 -10.29
CA LYS A 365 -25.58 1.42 -10.17
C LYS A 365 -25.39 2.35 -8.97
N ALA A 366 -25.06 1.79 -7.79
CA ALA A 366 -24.79 2.59 -6.60
C ALA A 366 -23.57 3.51 -6.78
N LYS A 367 -22.52 3.05 -7.49
CA LYS A 367 -21.34 3.86 -7.83
C LYS A 367 -21.73 5.04 -8.74
N GLU A 368 -22.57 4.81 -9.75
CA GLU A 368 -23.04 5.87 -10.63
C GLU A 368 -23.81 6.95 -9.85
N GLU A 369 -24.69 6.56 -8.91
CA GLU A 369 -25.41 7.48 -8.05
C GLU A 369 -24.46 8.33 -7.18
N ILE A 370 -23.44 7.72 -6.58
CA ILE A 370 -22.40 8.43 -5.79
C ILE A 370 -21.60 9.38 -6.68
N ASN A 371 -21.20 8.95 -7.88
CA ASN A 371 -20.42 9.78 -8.79
C ASN A 371 -21.23 11.00 -9.30
N LEU A 372 -22.52 10.83 -9.53
CA LEU A 372 -23.42 11.96 -9.83
C LEU A 372 -23.48 12.95 -8.66
N ALA A 373 -23.59 12.46 -7.43
CA ALA A 373 -23.56 13.32 -6.24
C ALA A 373 -22.21 14.06 -6.08
N LYS A 374 -21.09 13.39 -6.34
CA LYS A 374 -19.74 14.01 -6.33
C LYS A 374 -19.61 15.10 -7.40
N ALA A 375 -20.10 14.84 -8.61
CA ALA A 375 -20.04 15.81 -9.72
C ALA A 375 -20.80 17.12 -9.41
N GLN A 376 -21.87 17.05 -8.61
CA GLN A 376 -22.62 18.24 -8.18
C GLN A 376 -21.82 19.12 -7.19
N VAL A 377 -20.84 18.56 -6.49
CA VAL A 377 -20.00 19.26 -5.48
C VAL A 377 -18.72 19.80 -6.10
N SER A 378 -18.28 19.26 -7.24
CA SER A 378 -17.05 19.69 -7.89
C SER A 378 -17.16 21.11 -8.41
N PRO A 379 -16.18 22.01 -8.14
CA PRO A 379 -16.21 23.39 -8.63
C PRO A 379 -16.15 23.44 -10.15
N SER A 380 -16.91 24.32 -10.75
CA SER A 380 -16.90 24.56 -12.20
C SER A 380 -15.60 25.19 -12.72
N ARG A 381 -14.72 25.67 -11.83
CA ARG A 381 -13.43 26.29 -12.14
C ARG A 381 -12.36 25.84 -11.12
N GLN A 382 -11.22 25.39 -11.62
CA GLN A 382 -10.06 25.11 -10.78
C GLN A 382 -9.48 26.39 -10.18
N VAL A 383 -9.28 26.39 -8.87
CA VAL A 383 -8.62 27.46 -8.12
C VAL A 383 -7.16 27.06 -7.94
N LYS A 384 -6.24 27.85 -8.49
CA LYS A 384 -4.80 27.67 -8.26
C LYS A 384 -4.43 28.21 -6.87
N ASP A 385 -3.47 27.54 -6.23
CA ASP A 385 -2.84 27.98 -4.96
C ASP A 385 -3.81 28.15 -3.77
N SER A 386 -4.87 27.34 -3.71
CA SER A 386 -5.74 27.29 -2.53
C SER A 386 -5.04 26.60 -1.36
N PRO A 387 -5.25 27.07 -0.10
CA PRO A 387 -4.75 26.40 1.09
C PRO A 387 -5.18 24.94 1.13
N LYS A 388 -4.33 24.06 1.68
CA LYS A 388 -4.61 22.64 1.81
C LYS A 388 -4.68 22.26 3.27
N ILE A 389 -5.72 21.52 3.64
CA ILE A 389 -5.89 20.96 4.97
C ILE A 389 -6.01 19.45 4.90
N LEU A 390 -5.68 18.76 5.98
CA LEU A 390 -5.94 17.33 6.15
C LEU A 390 -7.18 17.13 6.99
N VAL A 391 -8.01 16.18 6.57
CA VAL A 391 -9.26 15.82 7.26
C VAL A 391 -9.29 14.32 7.47
N ALA A 392 -9.52 13.88 8.71
CA ALA A 392 -9.70 12.48 9.06
C ALA A 392 -11.17 12.08 8.95
N VAL A 393 -11.47 10.93 8.37
CA VAL A 393 -12.85 10.47 8.11
C VAL A 393 -13.07 9.07 8.68
N ALA A 394 -14.07 8.91 9.52
CA ALA A 394 -14.58 7.61 9.95
C ALA A 394 -15.58 7.06 8.95
N THR A 395 -15.26 5.94 8.31
CA THR A 395 -16.10 5.34 7.28
C THR A 395 -16.05 3.82 7.33
N LYS A 396 -17.20 3.20 6.98
CA LYS A 396 -17.33 1.76 6.70
C LYS A 396 -17.15 1.45 5.21
N GLY A 397 -16.81 2.46 4.40
CA GLY A 397 -16.68 2.35 2.95
C GLY A 397 -17.84 3.03 2.19
N GLY A 398 -17.90 2.80 0.87
CA GLY A 398 -18.91 3.39 -0.01
C GLY A 398 -18.76 4.88 -0.28
N GLY A 399 -17.61 5.49 0.07
CA GLY A 399 -17.37 6.92 -0.13
C GLY A 399 -18.23 7.82 0.79
N LEU A 400 -18.70 7.30 1.92
CA LEU A 400 -19.62 7.99 2.85
C LEU A 400 -18.96 8.21 4.21
N VAL A 401 -19.31 9.30 4.87
CA VAL A 401 -19.08 9.49 6.31
C VAL A 401 -20.18 8.71 7.04
N ASN A 402 -19.92 7.45 7.41
CA ASN A 402 -20.97 6.53 7.88
C ASN A 402 -20.56 5.67 9.09
N GLN A 403 -19.47 6.04 9.78
CA GLN A 403 -19.01 5.30 10.96
C GLN A 403 -18.98 6.18 12.20
N HIS A 404 -19.44 5.60 13.33
CA HIS A 404 -19.32 6.18 14.65
C HIS A 404 -17.86 6.24 15.08
N PHE A 405 -17.43 7.36 15.68
CA PHE A 405 -16.06 7.58 16.16
C PHE A 405 -15.52 6.41 17.00
N GLY A 406 -16.24 6.04 18.05
CA GLY A 406 -15.79 5.02 19.00
C GLY A 406 -15.70 3.60 18.43
N HIS A 407 -16.26 3.36 17.24
CA HIS A 407 -16.18 2.07 16.55
C HIS A 407 -15.14 2.06 15.42
N ALA A 408 -14.50 3.20 15.15
CA ALA A 408 -13.48 3.29 14.12
C ALA A 408 -12.20 2.57 14.56
N LYS A 409 -11.72 1.65 13.72
CA LYS A 409 -10.41 0.98 13.87
C LYS A 409 -9.35 1.67 13.00
N GLU A 410 -9.79 2.64 12.21
CA GLU A 410 -8.95 3.46 11.35
C GLU A 410 -9.71 4.67 10.86
N PHE A 411 -8.99 5.69 10.44
CA PHE A 411 -9.50 6.85 9.72
C PHE A 411 -8.90 6.93 8.34
N GLN A 412 -9.72 7.24 7.34
CA GLN A 412 -9.23 7.67 6.04
C GLN A 412 -8.83 9.14 6.13
N VAL A 413 -7.70 9.53 5.57
CA VAL A 413 -7.23 10.91 5.56
C VAL A 413 -7.34 11.47 4.15
N PHE A 414 -7.96 12.64 4.05
CA PHE A 414 -8.14 13.38 2.81
C PHE A 414 -7.40 14.71 2.89
N GLU A 415 -6.68 15.07 1.82
CA GLU A 415 -6.22 16.43 1.57
C GLU A 415 -7.36 17.18 0.89
N VAL A 416 -7.80 18.28 1.48
CA VAL A 416 -8.94 19.08 1.02
C VAL A 416 -8.49 20.47 0.66
N ASP A 417 -8.89 20.94 -0.51
CA ASP A 417 -8.64 22.29 -0.99
C ASP A 417 -9.88 22.86 -1.73
N ALA A 418 -9.75 24.04 -2.31
CA ALA A 418 -10.82 24.68 -3.07
C ALA A 418 -11.28 23.86 -4.30
N ASN A 419 -10.56 22.85 -4.71
CA ASN A 419 -10.89 22.02 -5.88
C ASN A 419 -11.58 20.70 -5.49
N GLY A 420 -11.52 20.30 -4.19
CA GLY A 420 -12.15 19.07 -3.70
C GLY A 420 -11.40 18.38 -2.59
N ALA A 421 -11.69 17.10 -2.40
CA ALA A 421 -11.06 16.24 -1.41
C ALA A 421 -10.32 15.09 -2.13
N LYS A 422 -9.02 14.93 -1.83
CA LYS A 422 -8.17 13.89 -2.38
C LYS A 422 -7.75 12.95 -1.25
N PHE A 423 -8.00 11.67 -1.42
CA PHE A 423 -7.54 10.66 -0.48
C PHE A 423 -6.00 10.61 -0.44
N VAL A 424 -5.41 10.62 0.76
CA VAL A 424 -3.94 10.62 0.95
C VAL A 424 -3.42 9.50 1.84
N GLY A 425 -4.28 8.78 2.54
CA GLY A 425 -3.84 7.64 3.33
C GLY A 425 -4.80 7.24 4.44
N HIS A 426 -4.33 6.32 5.28
CA HIS A 426 -5.07 5.80 6.43
C HIS A 426 -4.28 5.98 7.71
N ARG A 427 -5.02 6.12 8.82
CA ARG A 427 -4.48 6.08 10.19
C ARG A 427 -5.16 4.96 10.95
N LYS A 428 -4.43 3.88 11.25
CA LYS A 428 -4.91 2.80 12.12
C LYS A 428 -4.91 3.28 13.56
N VAL A 429 -5.96 2.93 14.27
CA VAL A 429 -6.15 3.25 15.68
C VAL A 429 -6.74 2.03 16.39
N ASP A 430 -6.60 1.99 17.71
CA ASP A 430 -7.33 1.06 18.52
C ASP A 430 -8.77 1.56 18.67
N GLN A 431 -9.71 0.64 18.66
CA GLN A 431 -11.13 0.98 18.78
C GLN A 431 -11.39 1.62 20.17
N TYR A 432 -11.84 2.86 20.20
CA TYR A 432 -12.05 3.60 21.43
C TYR A 432 -13.15 2.99 22.31
N CYS A 433 -14.31 2.67 21.75
CA CYS A 433 -15.38 2.03 22.50
C CYS A 433 -15.23 0.50 22.47
N GLN A 434 -14.77 -0.05 23.59
CA GLN A 434 -14.78 -1.50 23.86
C GLN A 434 -15.85 -1.79 24.92
N SER A 435 -16.82 -2.64 24.61
CA SER A 435 -17.91 -3.05 25.52
C SER A 435 -18.74 -1.87 26.11
N GLY A 436 -18.84 -0.75 25.40
CA GLY A 436 -19.66 0.39 25.78
C GLY A 436 -18.97 1.48 26.59
N TYR A 437 -17.70 1.32 26.94
CA TYR A 437 -16.88 2.31 27.65
C TYR A 437 -15.61 2.59 26.85
N GLY A 438 -15.18 3.86 26.83
CA GLY A 438 -13.91 4.29 26.26
C GLY A 438 -12.81 4.36 27.34
N GLU A 439 -11.58 4.08 26.97
CA GLU A 439 -10.40 4.23 27.82
C GLU A 439 -9.62 5.48 27.40
N ASP A 440 -9.21 6.32 28.35
CA ASP A 440 -8.50 7.58 28.10
C ASP A 440 -7.19 7.36 27.33
N ALA A 441 -6.42 6.33 27.68
CA ALA A 441 -5.20 5.96 26.97
C ALA A 441 -5.43 5.63 25.49
N THR A 442 -6.58 5.02 25.15
CA THR A 442 -6.96 4.71 23.76
C THR A 442 -7.33 5.99 23.00
N LEU A 443 -7.98 6.95 23.65
CA LEU A 443 -8.34 8.23 23.03
C LEU A 443 -7.11 9.06 22.70
N GLU A 444 -6.11 9.10 23.60
CA GLU A 444 -4.83 9.77 23.37
C GLU A 444 -4.12 9.19 22.14
N HIS A 445 -4.11 7.86 21.98
CA HIS A 445 -3.57 7.20 20.79
C HIS A 445 -4.31 7.59 19.52
N VAL A 446 -5.63 7.69 19.55
CA VAL A 446 -6.45 8.14 18.40
C VAL A 446 -6.10 9.58 18.05
N ILE A 447 -6.08 10.49 19.03
CA ILE A 447 -5.73 11.91 18.84
C ILE A 447 -4.33 12.04 18.23
N LYS A 448 -3.35 11.33 18.76
CA LYS A 448 -1.98 11.33 18.24
C LYS A 448 -1.89 10.83 16.78
N ALA A 449 -2.70 9.83 16.43
CA ALA A 449 -2.70 9.28 15.06
C ALA A 449 -3.23 10.27 14.01
N ILE A 450 -4.08 11.23 14.41
CA ILE A 450 -4.71 12.22 13.52
C ILE A 450 -4.32 13.67 13.87
N ALA A 451 -3.28 13.87 14.67
CA ALA A 451 -2.85 15.19 15.16
C ALA A 451 -2.40 16.15 14.04
N ASP A 452 -2.10 15.66 12.85
CA ASP A 452 -1.77 16.44 11.66
C ASP A 452 -3.01 16.85 10.84
N CYS A 453 -4.22 16.45 11.27
CA CYS A 453 -5.47 16.80 10.62
C CYS A 453 -6.07 18.07 11.24
N THR A 454 -6.77 18.86 10.41
CA THR A 454 -7.53 20.04 10.84
C THR A 454 -8.90 19.66 11.39
N ALA A 455 -9.50 18.61 10.85
CA ALA A 455 -10.83 18.16 11.24
C ALA A 455 -10.97 16.64 11.23
N ILE A 456 -12.01 16.18 11.94
CA ILE A 456 -12.48 14.80 11.89
C ILE A 456 -13.95 14.77 11.51
N LEU A 457 -14.29 13.96 10.48
CA LEU A 457 -15.65 13.73 10.01
C LEU A 457 -16.12 12.35 10.48
N VAL A 458 -17.23 12.30 11.18
CA VAL A 458 -17.80 11.08 11.77
C VAL A 458 -19.30 11.06 11.62
N SER A 459 -19.91 9.87 11.59
CA SER A 459 -21.39 9.81 11.60
C SER A 459 -21.95 10.22 12.96
N LYS A 460 -21.23 9.93 14.03
CA LYS A 460 -21.56 10.30 15.41
C LYS A 460 -20.36 10.17 16.32
N VAL A 461 -20.30 11.02 17.36
CA VAL A 461 -19.28 10.95 18.42
C VAL A 461 -19.93 11.24 19.78
N GLY A 462 -19.46 10.62 20.85
CA GLY A 462 -19.91 10.92 22.22
C GLY A 462 -19.37 12.29 22.69
N GLU A 463 -20.05 12.92 23.65
CA GLU A 463 -19.68 14.27 24.11
C GLU A 463 -18.27 14.29 24.77
N CYS A 464 -17.90 13.25 25.51
CA CYS A 464 -16.59 13.16 26.16
C CYS A 464 -15.43 13.19 25.14
N PRO A 465 -15.33 12.24 24.19
CA PRO A 465 -14.29 12.29 23.18
C PRO A 465 -14.38 13.51 22.25
N LYS A 466 -15.57 14.08 22.06
CA LYS A 466 -15.76 15.30 21.29
C LYS A 466 -15.10 16.52 21.93
N ALA A 467 -15.19 16.63 23.27
CA ALA A 467 -14.52 17.68 24.02
C ALA A 467 -13.00 17.57 23.91
N GLU A 468 -12.43 16.38 24.14
CA GLU A 468 -10.98 16.15 24.06
C GLU A 468 -10.41 16.35 22.66
N LEU A 469 -11.13 15.91 21.61
CA LEU A 469 -10.74 16.18 20.22
C LEU A 469 -10.67 17.69 19.94
N ARG A 470 -11.62 18.47 20.46
CA ARG A 470 -11.62 19.94 20.32
C ARG A 470 -10.50 20.60 21.12
N GLU A 471 -10.24 20.10 22.31
CA GLU A 471 -9.12 20.57 23.15
C GLU A 471 -7.76 20.30 22.47
N ALA A 472 -7.66 19.18 21.75
CA ALA A 472 -6.51 18.85 20.91
C ALA A 472 -6.43 19.67 19.59
N GLY A 473 -7.34 20.64 19.37
CA GLY A 473 -7.35 21.52 18.21
C GLY A 473 -8.04 20.95 16.96
N LEU A 474 -8.75 19.83 17.07
CA LEU A 474 -9.45 19.19 15.95
C LEU A 474 -10.90 19.70 15.85
N HIS A 475 -11.30 20.14 14.66
CA HIS A 475 -12.71 20.42 14.39
C HIS A 475 -13.47 19.09 14.24
N VAL A 476 -14.58 18.94 14.98
CA VAL A 476 -15.40 17.72 14.94
C VAL A 476 -16.68 17.99 14.15
N VAL A 477 -16.85 17.29 13.01
CA VAL A 477 -18.01 17.41 12.13
C VAL A 477 -18.80 16.10 12.16
N GLU A 478 -20.04 16.17 12.60
CA GLU A 478 -20.97 15.05 12.56
C GLU A 478 -21.83 15.14 11.31
N ALA A 479 -21.76 14.13 10.43
CA ALA A 479 -22.51 14.07 9.19
C ALA A 479 -22.71 12.62 8.74
N TYR A 480 -23.72 12.40 7.89
CA TYR A 480 -23.97 11.14 7.19
C TYR A 480 -24.23 11.46 5.72
N ASP A 481 -23.18 11.61 4.93
CA ASP A 481 -23.26 11.99 3.51
C ASP A 481 -21.97 11.59 2.78
N VAL A 482 -21.87 11.89 1.50
CA VAL A 482 -20.68 11.70 0.65
C VAL A 482 -19.48 12.45 1.24
N ILE A 483 -18.34 11.76 1.34
CA ILE A 483 -17.13 12.29 1.99
C ILE A 483 -16.70 13.61 1.36
N GLU A 484 -16.62 13.66 0.03
CA GLU A 484 -16.18 14.85 -0.72
C GLU A 484 -17.09 16.05 -0.47
N LYS A 485 -18.39 15.81 -0.32
CA LYS A 485 -19.37 16.86 -0.02
C LYS A 485 -19.17 17.43 1.38
N VAL A 486 -19.09 16.56 2.39
CA VAL A 486 -18.89 16.98 3.79
C VAL A 486 -17.56 17.68 3.97
N ALA A 487 -16.48 17.11 3.41
CA ALA A 487 -15.14 17.68 3.48
C ALA A 487 -15.07 19.06 2.82
N ARG A 488 -15.70 19.23 1.66
CA ARG A 488 -15.75 20.50 0.94
C ARG A 488 -16.58 21.55 1.69
N GLN A 489 -17.72 21.18 2.24
CA GLN A 489 -18.55 22.10 3.05
C GLN A 489 -17.78 22.57 4.29
N PHE A 490 -17.07 21.68 4.96
CA PHE A 490 -16.20 22.04 6.08
C PHE A 490 -15.10 23.02 5.63
N TYR A 491 -14.41 22.73 4.53
CA TYR A 491 -13.37 23.59 3.98
C TYR A 491 -13.86 25.01 3.71
N ASP A 492 -14.99 25.13 3.00
CA ASP A 492 -15.57 26.43 2.65
C ASP A 492 -16.00 27.22 3.90
N GLN A 493 -16.54 26.56 4.93
CA GLN A 493 -16.90 27.19 6.20
C GLN A 493 -15.66 27.61 7.02
N HIS A 494 -14.63 26.78 7.04
CA HIS A 494 -13.40 27.03 7.79
C HIS A 494 -12.69 28.29 7.29
N PHE A 495 -12.49 28.41 5.97
CA PHE A 495 -11.85 29.58 5.38
C PHE A 495 -12.75 30.82 5.24
N ALA A 496 -14.08 30.65 5.18
CA ALA A 496 -14.98 31.79 5.26
C ALA A 496 -14.97 32.47 6.64
N GLN A 497 -14.71 31.73 7.70
CA GLN A 497 -14.56 32.27 9.07
C GLN A 497 -13.22 32.97 9.28
N GLU A 498 -12.13 32.48 8.68
CA GLU A 498 -10.80 33.13 8.76
C GLU A 498 -10.74 34.47 8.00
N VAL A 499 -11.54 34.66 6.97
CA VAL A 499 -11.61 35.93 6.21
C VAL A 499 -12.50 36.97 6.93
N ALA A 500 -13.34 36.55 7.88
CA ALA A 500 -14.24 37.39 8.63
C ALA A 500 -13.67 37.90 9.97
N LEU A 501 -12.49 37.44 10.36
CA LEU A 501 -11.70 37.87 11.52
C LEU A 501 -10.52 38.75 11.06
#